data_a3bc23d35650a21fe7d46c5f4de5aaf6
#
_entry.id   a3bc23d35650a21fe7d46c5f4de5aaf6
#
_cell.length_a   1.000
_cell.length_b   1.000
_cell.length_c   1.000
_cell.angle_alpha   90.00
_cell.angle_beta   90.00
_cell.angle_gamma   90.00
#
_symmetry.space_group_name_H-M   'P 1'
#
loop_
_entity.id
_entity.type
_entity.pdbx_description
1 polymer ?
#
loop_
_entity_poly.entity_id
_entity_poly.type
_entity_poly.pdbx_seq_one_letter_code
_entity_poly.pdbx_strand_id
1 'polypeptide(L)'
;MHQPHPEPHTRAIAHVTALSSGPALDPTLPVTLNFHPDRFLNDRPVLTALAEDGVYRSQFVTGTSNGGLTAHPGGARWQWESRIFGGAYDTAPAEARPVYGALDFRGSAAGAAPRFGSAHFRLAPETLSRTTFCYPDSYLEPESFGVATRMSLIALAEADEQDALDDYIEAQVHNPVRLDRDVSALVLDPSYRDTEIEAAAAALPCPTEWHPGFRLTVTELRRHPDYRGQEFVDLGASIAVAGVLTPRILGEAARTGAHDEQALKRVWHYLARFGLEIGP
;
A
#
# COMPACT_ATOMS: atom_id res chain seq x y z
N MET A 1 35.19 17.18 19.53
CA MET A 1 33.99 16.38 19.82
C MET A 1 33.23 16.23 18.52
N HIS A 2 33.20 15.00 17.97
CA HIS A 2 32.44 14.72 16.75
C HIS A 2 30.97 14.63 17.18
N GLN A 3 30.12 15.60 16.79
CA GLN A 3 28.69 15.45 16.98
C GLN A 3 28.23 14.31 16.05
N PRO A 4 27.51 13.31 16.57
CA PRO A 4 26.99 12.27 15.73
C PRO A 4 26.09 12.93 14.68
N HIS A 5 26.28 12.60 13.40
CA HIS A 5 25.38 13.05 12.35
C HIS A 5 23.96 12.52 12.66
N PRO A 6 22.92 13.35 12.48
CA PRO A 6 21.54 12.90 12.69
C PRO A 6 21.24 11.67 11.83
N GLU A 7 20.45 10.74 12.38
CA GLU A 7 20.02 9.55 11.68
C GLU A 7 19.35 9.89 10.33
N PRO A 8 19.44 9.02 9.31
CA PRO A 8 18.90 9.30 7.98
C PRO A 8 17.43 9.72 8.00
N HIS A 9 16.59 9.05 8.79
CA HIS A 9 15.18 9.37 8.91
C HIS A 9 14.94 10.79 9.49
N THR A 10 15.73 11.21 10.48
CA THR A 10 15.61 12.55 11.07
C THR A 10 15.92 13.64 10.04
N ARG A 11 16.95 13.42 9.20
CA ARG A 11 17.31 14.35 8.12
C ARG A 11 16.22 14.39 7.05
N ALA A 12 15.70 13.22 6.65
CA ALA A 12 14.63 13.10 5.65
C ALA A 12 13.37 13.86 6.09
N ILE A 13 12.89 13.60 7.31
CA ILE A 13 11.71 14.27 7.87
C ILE A 13 11.92 15.78 7.97
N ALA A 14 13.09 16.23 8.44
CA ALA A 14 13.41 17.67 8.51
C ALA A 14 13.41 18.32 7.11
N HIS A 15 13.97 17.64 6.11
CA HIS A 15 13.98 18.13 4.72
C HIS A 15 12.54 18.27 4.18
N VAL A 16 11.72 17.24 4.30
CA VAL A 16 10.31 17.27 3.84
C VAL A 16 9.49 18.30 4.62
N THR A 17 9.74 18.44 5.94
CA THR A 17 9.07 19.47 6.76
C THR A 17 9.32 20.88 6.24
N ALA A 18 10.51 21.16 5.72
CA ALA A 18 10.84 22.46 5.14
C ALA A 18 10.08 22.72 3.80
N LEU A 19 9.70 21.67 3.10
CA LEU A 19 8.91 21.74 1.86
C LEU A 19 7.38 21.73 2.10
N SER A 20 6.95 21.39 3.32
CA SER A 20 5.54 21.18 3.67
C SER A 20 4.87 22.46 4.16
N SER A 21 3.56 22.57 3.92
CA SER A 21 2.72 23.69 4.34
C SER A 21 1.34 23.22 4.83
N GLY A 22 0.52 24.14 5.33
CA GLY A 22 -0.85 23.87 5.74
C GLY A 22 -1.02 23.59 7.24
N PRO A 23 -2.24 23.23 7.67
CA PRO A 23 -2.55 22.93 9.07
C PRO A 23 -1.96 21.61 9.53
N ALA A 24 -1.99 21.37 10.83
CA ALA A 24 -1.68 20.06 11.38
C ALA A 24 -2.73 19.01 10.96
N LEU A 25 -2.28 17.80 10.72
CA LEU A 25 -3.12 16.63 10.45
C LEU A 25 -3.94 16.27 11.69
N ASP A 26 -5.18 15.81 11.49
CA ASP A 26 -5.93 15.12 12.53
C ASP A 26 -5.17 13.85 12.95
N PRO A 27 -4.73 13.76 14.23
CA PRO A 27 -3.92 12.63 14.69
C PRO A 27 -4.69 11.29 14.74
N THR A 28 -6.00 11.31 14.51
CA THR A 28 -6.82 10.09 14.46
C THR A 28 -6.84 9.42 13.08
N LEU A 29 -6.41 10.12 12.04
CA LEU A 29 -6.35 9.57 10.69
C LEU A 29 -5.22 8.54 10.56
N PRO A 30 -5.52 7.29 10.19
CA PRO A 30 -4.51 6.26 10.10
C PRO A 30 -3.74 6.30 8.78
N VAL A 31 -2.52 5.82 8.81
CA VAL A 31 -1.82 5.35 7.60
C VAL A 31 -2.12 3.87 7.41
N THR A 32 -2.38 3.45 6.18
CA THR A 32 -2.56 2.04 5.82
C THR A 32 -1.49 1.55 4.87
N LEU A 33 -1.07 0.30 5.04
CA LEU A 33 -0.15 -0.40 4.15
C LEU A 33 -0.92 -1.49 3.42
N ASN A 34 -1.40 -1.21 2.21
CA ASN A 34 -2.14 -2.18 1.41
C ASN A 34 -1.22 -3.20 0.76
N PHE A 35 -1.61 -4.47 0.77
CA PHE A 35 -0.90 -5.59 0.16
C PHE A 35 -1.83 -6.75 -0.19
N HIS A 36 -1.34 -7.72 -0.97
CA HIS A 36 -2.04 -8.98 -1.24
C HIS A 36 -1.57 -10.06 -0.26
N PRO A 37 -2.43 -10.56 0.66
CA PRO A 37 -2.02 -11.46 1.73
C PRO A 37 -1.71 -12.89 1.24
N ASP A 38 -2.14 -13.24 0.04
CA ASP A 38 -1.99 -14.53 -0.64
C ASP A 38 -0.76 -14.61 -1.57
N ARG A 39 0.10 -13.59 -1.55
CA ARG A 39 1.36 -13.56 -2.30
C ARG A 39 2.49 -14.26 -1.56
N PHE A 40 3.57 -14.49 -2.27
CA PHE A 40 4.80 -15.09 -1.76
C PHE A 40 5.95 -14.08 -1.77
N LEU A 41 6.81 -14.19 -0.78
CA LEU A 41 8.07 -13.48 -0.69
C LEU A 41 9.19 -14.54 -0.58
N ASN A 42 10.03 -14.66 -1.62
CA ASN A 42 11.08 -15.67 -1.69
C ASN A 42 10.56 -17.08 -1.36
N ASP A 43 9.52 -17.52 -2.06
CA ASP A 43 8.83 -18.81 -1.91
C ASP A 43 8.15 -19.07 -0.55
N ARG A 44 8.10 -18.06 0.35
CA ARG A 44 7.35 -18.13 1.61
C ARG A 44 6.03 -17.33 1.49
N PRO A 45 4.90 -17.83 2.02
CA PRO A 45 3.68 -17.02 2.13
C PRO A 45 3.97 -15.71 2.88
N VAL A 46 3.48 -14.58 2.36
CA VAL A 46 3.83 -13.25 2.88
C VAL A 46 3.46 -13.08 4.36
N LEU A 47 2.29 -13.60 4.78
CA LEU A 47 1.88 -13.51 6.20
C LEU A 47 2.78 -14.35 7.12
N THR A 48 3.23 -15.53 6.66
CA THR A 48 4.20 -16.36 7.41
C THR A 48 5.54 -15.62 7.54
N ALA A 49 6.04 -15.03 6.46
CA ALA A 49 7.27 -14.25 6.50
C ALA A 49 7.16 -13.05 7.45
N LEU A 50 6.01 -12.36 7.46
CA LEU A 50 5.74 -11.24 8.36
C LEU A 50 5.65 -11.67 9.83
N ALA A 51 5.04 -12.83 10.12
CA ALA A 51 4.96 -13.38 11.48
C ALA A 51 6.34 -13.75 12.04
N GLU A 52 7.19 -14.36 11.19
CA GLU A 52 8.56 -14.75 11.58
C GLU A 52 9.48 -13.54 11.74
N ASP A 53 9.38 -12.55 10.84
CA ASP A 53 10.24 -11.37 10.83
C ASP A 53 9.81 -10.33 11.88
N GLY A 54 8.53 -10.25 12.23
CA GLY A 54 7.95 -9.25 13.13
C GLY A 54 8.02 -7.82 12.61
N VAL A 55 8.44 -7.61 11.36
CA VAL A 55 8.71 -6.30 10.75
C VAL A 55 8.21 -6.27 9.32
N TYR A 56 7.46 -5.23 8.97
CA TYR A 56 7.15 -4.92 7.57
C TYR A 56 8.35 -4.18 6.96
N ARG A 57 8.98 -4.81 5.96
CA ARG A 57 10.25 -4.34 5.37
C ARG A 57 10.01 -3.45 4.16
N SER A 58 10.98 -2.57 3.87
CA SER A 58 10.97 -1.73 2.68
C SER A 58 11.13 -2.56 1.40
N GLN A 59 10.70 -2.00 0.28
CA GLN A 59 10.89 -2.58 -1.07
C GLN A 59 12.37 -2.83 -1.40
N PHE A 60 13.29 -2.06 -0.82
CA PHE A 60 14.74 -2.23 -1.02
C PHE A 60 15.28 -3.50 -0.36
N VAL A 61 14.62 -3.98 0.69
CA VAL A 61 14.97 -5.25 1.36
C VAL A 61 14.31 -6.43 0.67
N THR A 62 13.02 -6.30 0.32
CA THR A 62 12.24 -7.41 -0.23
C THR A 62 12.49 -7.65 -1.72
N GLY A 63 13.00 -6.63 -2.44
CA GLY A 63 13.13 -6.67 -3.90
C GLY A 63 11.79 -6.69 -4.64
N THR A 64 10.67 -6.60 -3.92
CA THR A 64 9.32 -6.66 -4.47
C THR A 64 8.64 -5.31 -4.39
N SER A 65 7.84 -4.96 -5.40
CA SER A 65 7.04 -3.73 -5.41
C SER A 65 5.72 -3.99 -6.13
N ASN A 66 4.62 -3.64 -5.48
CA ASN A 66 3.32 -3.55 -6.15
C ASN A 66 3.21 -2.25 -6.98
N GLY A 67 4.11 -1.28 -6.76
CA GLY A 67 4.28 -0.08 -7.57
C GLY A 67 5.08 -0.33 -8.84
N GLY A 68 5.32 0.72 -9.61
CA GLY A 68 6.07 0.65 -10.87
C GLY A 68 7.57 1.01 -10.78
N LEU A 69 8.05 1.50 -9.62
CA LEU A 69 9.40 2.01 -9.47
C LEU A 69 10.38 0.96 -8.95
N THR A 70 11.57 0.91 -9.56
CA THR A 70 12.63 -0.06 -9.21
C THR A 70 13.35 0.32 -7.92
N ALA A 71 13.37 -0.57 -6.93
CA ALA A 71 13.91 -0.38 -5.59
C ALA A 71 15.30 -1.04 -5.43
N HIS A 72 16.32 -0.46 -6.08
CA HIS A 72 17.73 -0.82 -5.91
C HIS A 72 18.60 0.44 -6.03
N PRO A 73 19.87 0.45 -5.57
CA PRO A 73 20.75 1.60 -5.74
C PRO A 73 20.83 2.07 -7.19
N GLY A 74 20.54 3.35 -7.41
CA GLY A 74 20.47 3.95 -8.75
C GLY A 74 19.17 3.69 -9.53
N GLY A 75 18.24 2.87 -9.02
CA GLY A 75 16.93 2.66 -9.61
C GLY A 75 15.97 3.84 -9.43
N ALA A 76 14.83 3.81 -10.11
CA ALA A 76 13.88 4.94 -10.12
C ALA A 76 13.40 5.32 -8.70
N ARG A 77 13.07 4.33 -7.84
CA ARG A 77 12.69 4.58 -6.43
C ARG A 77 13.83 5.22 -5.64
N TRP A 78 15.07 4.75 -5.84
CA TRP A 78 16.24 5.30 -5.17
C TRP A 78 16.47 6.77 -5.55
N GLN A 79 16.38 7.09 -6.85
CA GLN A 79 16.57 8.45 -7.36
C GLN A 79 15.47 9.39 -6.82
N TRP A 80 14.23 8.91 -6.79
CA TRP A 80 13.12 9.66 -6.22
C TRP A 80 13.33 9.95 -4.73
N GLU A 81 13.71 8.93 -3.92
CA GLU A 81 14.01 9.12 -2.50
C GLU A 81 15.20 10.06 -2.27
N SER A 82 16.26 9.96 -3.10
CA SER A 82 17.40 10.88 -3.03
C SER A 82 16.96 12.32 -3.21
N ARG A 83 16.09 12.58 -4.18
CA ARG A 83 15.55 13.90 -4.44
C ARG A 83 14.68 14.43 -3.31
N ILE A 84 13.65 13.69 -2.91
CA ILE A 84 12.66 14.20 -1.95
C ILE A 84 13.14 14.23 -0.52
N PHE A 85 14.12 13.39 -0.17
CA PHE A 85 14.71 13.35 1.18
C PHE A 85 16.07 14.08 1.26
N GLY A 86 16.44 14.84 0.23
CA GLY A 86 17.69 15.60 0.21
C GLY A 86 18.93 14.73 0.39
N GLY A 87 18.98 13.55 -0.21
CA GLY A 87 20.08 12.60 -0.14
C GLY A 87 20.23 11.90 1.22
N ALA A 88 19.24 12.01 2.13
CA ALA A 88 19.35 11.47 3.48
C ALA A 88 19.62 9.96 3.52
N TYR A 89 19.12 9.22 2.53
CA TYR A 89 19.25 7.76 2.44
C TYR A 89 20.29 7.26 1.43
N ASP A 90 21.03 8.13 0.74
CA ASP A 90 21.92 7.73 -0.36
C ASP A 90 23.00 6.73 0.07
N THR A 91 23.49 6.86 1.28
CA THR A 91 24.51 5.98 1.88
C THR A 91 23.94 5.06 2.97
N ALA A 92 22.64 5.10 3.21
CA ALA A 92 22.00 4.29 4.23
C ALA A 92 21.75 2.85 3.74
N PRO A 93 21.76 1.86 4.64
CA PRO A 93 21.40 0.48 4.28
C PRO A 93 19.92 0.38 3.91
N ALA A 94 19.57 -0.67 3.16
CA ALA A 94 18.21 -0.92 2.65
C ALA A 94 17.15 -0.96 3.78
N GLU A 95 17.53 -1.48 4.94
CA GLU A 95 16.68 -1.63 6.12
C GLU A 95 16.29 -0.29 6.76
N ALA A 96 17.09 0.75 6.55
CA ALA A 96 16.80 2.09 7.09
C ALA A 96 15.80 2.87 6.23
N ARG A 97 15.55 2.43 5.00
CA ARG A 97 14.68 3.13 4.05
C ARG A 97 13.21 3.01 4.42
N PRO A 98 12.38 4.00 4.04
CA PRO A 98 10.98 4.05 4.43
C PRO A 98 10.15 2.90 3.81
N VAL A 99 9.04 2.60 4.47
CA VAL A 99 7.95 1.75 3.99
C VAL A 99 6.89 2.65 3.38
N TYR A 100 6.28 2.20 2.28
CA TYR A 100 5.28 2.96 1.54
C TYR A 100 3.87 2.51 1.88
N GLY A 101 2.99 3.47 2.08
CA GLY A 101 1.56 3.30 2.35
C GLY A 101 0.76 4.51 1.88
N ALA A 102 -0.41 4.72 2.45
CA ALA A 102 -1.26 5.87 2.16
C ALA A 102 -2.00 6.37 3.39
N LEU A 103 -2.30 7.67 3.45
CA LEU A 103 -3.10 8.29 4.50
C LEU A 103 -4.58 8.04 4.23
N ASP A 104 -5.27 7.39 5.16
CA ASP A 104 -6.71 7.13 5.04
C ASP A 104 -7.54 8.33 5.54
N PHE A 105 -7.52 9.41 4.79
CA PHE A 105 -8.28 10.62 5.11
C PHE A 105 -9.76 10.54 4.69
N ARG A 106 -10.13 9.52 3.89
CA ARG A 106 -11.51 9.27 3.46
C ARG A 106 -12.23 8.20 4.28
N GLY A 107 -11.54 7.52 5.20
CA GLY A 107 -12.12 6.44 6.03
C GLY A 107 -12.51 5.21 5.23
N SER A 108 -11.68 4.80 4.28
CA SER A 108 -11.95 3.64 3.43
C SER A 108 -11.83 2.32 4.22
N ALA A 109 -12.90 1.54 4.26
CA ALA A 109 -12.87 0.24 4.92
C ALA A 109 -11.82 -0.72 4.34
N ALA A 110 -11.46 -0.57 3.06
CA ALA A 110 -10.46 -1.39 2.38
C ALA A 110 -9.03 -0.79 2.41
N GLY A 111 -8.80 0.21 3.26
CA GLY A 111 -7.54 0.97 3.32
C GLY A 111 -7.45 2.07 2.27
N ALA A 112 -6.49 2.96 2.42
CA ALA A 112 -6.39 4.19 1.65
C ALA A 112 -5.95 3.99 0.19
N ALA A 113 -5.25 2.88 -0.11
CA ALA A 113 -4.73 2.62 -1.46
C ALA A 113 -5.01 1.15 -1.89
N PRO A 114 -6.28 0.76 -2.09
CA PRO A 114 -6.65 -0.62 -2.45
C PRO A 114 -6.07 -1.06 -3.79
N ARG A 115 -5.59 -0.13 -4.62
CA ARG A 115 -4.81 -0.44 -5.82
C ARG A 115 -3.69 -1.44 -5.57
N PHE A 116 -3.07 -1.41 -4.38
CA PHE A 116 -1.90 -2.21 -4.04
C PHE A 116 -2.21 -3.53 -3.32
N GLY A 117 -3.46 -3.80 -2.99
CA GLY A 117 -3.84 -5.09 -2.42
C GLY A 117 -5.16 -5.09 -1.68
N SER A 118 -5.67 -6.30 -1.47
CA SER A 118 -6.97 -6.59 -0.88
C SER A 118 -6.99 -6.60 0.65
N ALA A 119 -5.82 -6.54 1.27
CA ALA A 119 -5.67 -6.44 2.72
C ALA A 119 -4.81 -5.22 3.06
N HIS A 120 -4.88 -4.76 4.29
CA HIS A 120 -4.00 -3.71 4.76
C HIS A 120 -3.65 -3.84 6.24
N PHE A 121 -2.45 -3.39 6.61
CA PHE A 121 -2.17 -3.03 7.98
C PHE A 121 -2.65 -1.60 8.24
N ARG A 122 -3.39 -1.40 9.31
CA ARG A 122 -3.70 -0.09 9.87
C ARG A 122 -2.62 0.23 10.90
N LEU A 123 -1.89 1.32 10.68
CA LEU A 123 -0.81 1.71 11.56
C LEU A 123 -1.32 2.43 12.82
N ALA A 124 -0.56 2.32 13.89
CA ALA A 124 -0.80 3.03 15.13
C ALA A 124 -0.52 4.54 14.95
N PRO A 125 -1.28 5.43 15.63
CA PRO A 125 -1.18 6.89 15.47
C PRO A 125 0.22 7.45 15.72
N GLU A 126 1.02 6.83 16.57
CA GLU A 126 2.39 7.25 16.90
C GLU A 126 3.31 7.26 15.67
N THR A 127 2.99 6.45 14.64
CA THR A 127 3.74 6.39 13.39
C THR A 127 3.66 7.68 12.58
N LEU A 128 2.61 8.49 12.76
CA LEU A 128 2.45 9.78 12.08
C LEU A 128 3.62 10.74 12.34
N SER A 129 4.18 10.71 13.55
CA SER A 129 5.31 11.57 13.93
C SER A 129 6.58 11.32 13.10
N ARG A 130 6.66 10.15 12.46
CA ARG A 130 7.78 9.72 11.62
C ARG A 130 7.34 9.37 10.19
N THR A 131 6.25 9.96 9.72
CA THR A 131 5.71 9.76 8.37
C THR A 131 5.79 11.06 7.59
N THR A 132 6.26 10.98 6.35
CA THR A 132 6.17 12.03 5.35
C THR A 132 5.14 11.64 4.29
N PHE A 133 4.62 12.61 3.57
CA PHE A 133 3.56 12.42 2.61
C PHE A 133 3.83 13.18 1.31
N CYS A 134 3.30 12.69 0.21
CA CYS A 134 3.24 13.42 -1.06
C CYS A 134 1.90 13.19 -1.78
N TYR A 135 1.56 14.13 -2.66
CA TYR A 135 0.38 14.03 -3.53
C TYR A 135 0.67 14.69 -4.88
N PRO A 136 0.25 14.07 -6.00
CA PRO A 136 -0.18 12.69 -6.13
C PRO A 136 0.92 11.69 -5.75
N ASP A 137 0.79 10.41 -6.13
CA ASP A 137 1.77 9.40 -5.75
C ASP A 137 3.15 9.62 -6.39
N SER A 138 4.16 8.95 -5.85
CA SER A 138 5.56 9.08 -6.27
C SER A 138 5.84 8.68 -7.73
N TYR A 139 4.96 7.89 -8.36
CA TYR A 139 5.07 7.54 -9.77
C TYR A 139 4.87 8.75 -10.69
N LEU A 140 4.07 9.71 -10.25
CA LEU A 140 3.75 10.95 -10.96
C LEU A 140 4.73 12.11 -10.65
N GLU A 141 5.83 11.82 -9.94
CA GLU A 141 6.86 12.80 -9.57
C GLU A 141 6.33 14.06 -8.88
N PRO A 142 5.54 13.93 -7.78
CA PRO A 142 4.88 15.05 -7.13
C PRO A 142 5.84 16.10 -6.61
N GLU A 143 5.36 17.35 -6.55
CA GLU A 143 6.05 18.49 -5.96
C GLU A 143 5.39 18.97 -4.66
N SER A 144 4.27 18.36 -4.25
CA SER A 144 3.53 18.68 -3.05
C SER A 144 3.81 17.67 -1.94
N PHE A 145 4.23 18.17 -0.77
CA PHE A 145 4.68 17.36 0.36
C PHE A 145 3.97 17.75 1.65
N GLY A 146 3.89 16.78 2.59
CA GLY A 146 3.29 16.97 3.89
C GLY A 146 4.01 16.18 4.98
N VAL A 147 3.80 16.63 6.21
CA VAL A 147 4.12 15.94 7.47
C VAL A 147 2.94 16.14 8.43
N ALA A 148 2.88 15.37 9.51
CA ALA A 148 1.77 15.44 10.47
C ALA A 148 1.50 16.88 11.00
N THR A 149 2.52 17.73 11.11
CA THR A 149 2.39 19.12 11.58
C THR A 149 2.05 20.12 10.48
N ARG A 150 2.11 19.73 9.21
CA ARG A 150 1.88 20.57 8.03
C ARG A 150 1.29 19.74 6.89
N MET A 151 -0.04 19.74 6.74
CA MET A 151 -0.78 18.85 5.84
C MET A 151 -1.75 19.62 4.93
N SER A 152 -1.20 20.28 3.90
CA SER A 152 -2.02 20.88 2.84
C SER A 152 -2.55 19.87 1.81
N LEU A 153 -2.02 18.61 1.82
CA LEU A 153 -2.29 17.63 0.77
C LEU A 153 -3.74 17.13 0.76
N ILE A 154 -4.44 17.14 1.91
CA ILE A 154 -5.85 16.72 1.96
C ILE A 154 -6.69 17.69 1.09
N ALA A 155 -6.52 19.00 1.25
CA ALA A 155 -7.24 19.97 0.44
C ALA A 155 -6.88 19.87 -1.06
N LEU A 156 -5.65 19.50 -1.39
CA LEU A 156 -5.25 19.24 -2.78
C LEU A 156 -5.94 18.00 -3.35
N ALA A 157 -5.95 16.89 -2.60
CA ALA A 157 -6.60 15.66 -3.02
C ALA A 157 -8.12 15.77 -3.11
N GLU A 158 -8.75 16.59 -2.26
CA GLU A 158 -10.19 16.86 -2.32
C GLU A 158 -10.59 17.76 -3.51
N ALA A 159 -9.66 18.57 -4.02
CA ALA A 159 -9.86 19.44 -5.17
C ALA A 159 -9.51 18.77 -6.51
N ASP A 160 -8.89 17.60 -6.49
CA ASP A 160 -8.47 16.88 -7.68
C ASP A 160 -9.57 15.89 -8.16
N GLU A 161 -9.66 15.66 -9.48
CA GLU A 161 -10.65 14.78 -10.11
C GLU A 161 -9.98 13.50 -10.66
N GLN A 162 -9.06 12.90 -9.90
CA GLN A 162 -8.42 11.65 -10.30
C GLN A 162 -9.37 10.44 -10.20
N ASP A 163 -9.04 9.35 -10.89
CA ASP A 163 -9.74 8.07 -10.69
C ASP A 163 -9.61 7.61 -9.23
N ALA A 164 -10.72 7.20 -8.63
CA ALA A 164 -10.77 6.84 -7.21
C ALA A 164 -9.73 5.79 -6.78
N LEU A 165 -9.21 4.97 -7.71
CA LEU A 165 -8.16 4.00 -7.43
C LEU A 165 -6.76 4.65 -7.39
N ASP A 166 -6.58 5.78 -8.06
CA ASP A 166 -5.32 6.50 -8.16
C ASP A 166 -5.27 7.75 -7.25
N ASP A 167 -6.40 8.12 -6.64
CA ASP A 167 -6.59 9.27 -5.78
C ASP A 167 -6.30 8.93 -4.31
N TYR A 168 -5.03 8.92 -3.94
CA TYR A 168 -4.57 8.70 -2.56
C TYR A 168 -3.34 9.56 -2.24
N ILE A 169 -3.21 9.96 -0.98
CA ILE A 169 -2.02 10.64 -0.45
C ILE A 169 -1.02 9.57 -0.05
N GLU A 170 0.08 9.45 -0.80
CA GLU A 170 1.14 8.49 -0.51
C GLU A 170 1.85 8.85 0.79
N ALA A 171 2.10 7.85 1.64
CA ALA A 171 2.81 7.96 2.90
C ALA A 171 4.14 7.22 2.85
N GLN A 172 5.19 7.83 3.38
CA GLN A 172 6.51 7.20 3.57
C GLN A 172 6.77 7.12 5.07
N VAL A 173 6.63 5.91 5.64
CA VAL A 173 6.84 5.66 7.06
C VAL A 173 8.32 5.36 7.30
N HIS A 174 9.01 6.28 7.95
CA HIS A 174 10.44 6.17 8.24
C HIS A 174 10.70 5.25 9.44
N ASN A 175 11.87 4.61 9.45
CA ASN A 175 12.24 3.51 10.35
C ASN A 175 11.39 2.24 10.14
N PRO A 176 11.90 1.08 10.58
CA PRO A 176 11.19 -0.18 10.46
C PRO A 176 9.80 -0.13 11.10
N VAL A 177 8.79 -0.66 10.40
CA VAL A 177 7.42 -0.83 10.92
C VAL A 177 7.35 -2.17 11.64
N ARG A 178 7.33 -2.16 12.95
CA ARG A 178 7.23 -3.35 13.80
C ARG A 178 5.76 -3.73 14.00
N LEU A 179 5.45 -5.00 13.75
CA LEU A 179 4.07 -5.47 13.81
C LEU A 179 3.49 -5.49 15.24
N ASP A 180 4.35 -5.68 16.25
CA ASP A 180 3.96 -5.74 17.65
C ASP A 180 3.73 -4.35 18.30
N ARG A 181 4.15 -3.28 17.64
CA ARG A 181 4.11 -1.92 18.20
C ARG A 181 3.42 -0.91 17.30
N ASP A 182 3.73 -0.97 16.00
CA ASP A 182 3.37 0.07 15.03
C ASP A 182 2.09 -0.26 14.27
N VAL A 183 1.53 -1.46 14.45
CA VAL A 183 0.32 -1.94 13.76
C VAL A 183 -0.82 -2.10 14.75
N SER A 184 -1.93 -1.41 14.51
CA SER A 184 -3.15 -1.51 15.33
C SER A 184 -4.07 -2.67 14.92
N ALA A 185 -4.06 -3.03 13.61
CA ALA A 185 -4.80 -4.19 13.10
C ALA A 185 -4.27 -4.62 11.72
N LEU A 186 -4.42 -5.92 11.43
CA LEU A 186 -4.48 -6.45 10.07
C LEU A 186 -5.95 -6.50 9.64
N VAL A 187 -6.28 -5.87 8.51
CA VAL A 187 -7.65 -5.88 7.96
C VAL A 187 -7.65 -6.71 6.68
N LEU A 188 -8.44 -7.78 6.66
CA LEU A 188 -8.53 -8.78 5.59
C LEU A 188 -9.84 -8.68 4.81
N ASP A 189 -9.79 -9.18 3.56
CA ASP A 189 -10.98 -9.43 2.75
C ASP A 189 -11.69 -10.71 3.22
N PRO A 190 -13.04 -10.71 3.36
CA PRO A 190 -13.79 -11.87 3.85
C PRO A 190 -13.72 -13.10 2.91
N SER A 191 -13.27 -12.98 1.66
CA SER A 191 -13.03 -14.14 0.81
C SER A 191 -11.93 -15.07 1.31
N TYR A 192 -11.10 -14.61 2.26
CA TYR A 192 -10.05 -15.40 2.90
C TYR A 192 -10.49 -16.10 4.20
N ARG A 193 -11.77 -15.99 4.62
CA ARG A 193 -12.28 -16.74 5.77
C ARG A 193 -12.17 -18.24 5.51
N ASP A 194 -11.90 -18.99 6.57
CA ASP A 194 -11.73 -20.45 6.55
C ASP A 194 -10.63 -20.94 5.56
N THR A 195 -9.58 -20.12 5.37
CA THR A 195 -8.42 -20.45 4.52
C THR A 195 -7.10 -20.44 5.29
N GLU A 196 -6.04 -20.89 4.63
CA GLU A 196 -4.67 -20.77 5.13
C GLU A 196 -4.23 -19.33 5.41
N ILE A 197 -4.83 -18.33 4.73
CA ILE A 197 -4.56 -16.91 4.94
C ILE A 197 -5.06 -16.44 6.30
N GLU A 198 -6.29 -16.82 6.69
CA GLU A 198 -6.82 -16.55 8.03
C GLU A 198 -5.99 -17.24 9.11
N ALA A 199 -5.65 -18.50 8.89
CA ALA A 199 -4.81 -19.25 9.82
C ALA A 199 -3.42 -18.61 10.00
N ALA A 200 -2.80 -18.13 8.92
CA ALA A 200 -1.52 -17.43 8.98
C ALA A 200 -1.64 -16.06 9.66
N ALA A 201 -2.74 -15.34 9.44
CA ALA A 201 -3.02 -14.06 10.10
C ALA A 201 -3.07 -14.19 11.64
N ALA A 202 -3.59 -15.30 12.15
CA ALA A 202 -3.66 -15.55 13.58
C ALA A 202 -2.29 -15.67 14.29
N ALA A 203 -1.21 -15.88 13.53
CA ALA A 203 0.17 -15.91 14.05
C ALA A 203 0.81 -14.51 14.18
N LEU A 204 0.17 -13.46 13.65
CA LEU A 204 0.67 -12.09 13.74
C LEU A 204 0.40 -11.49 15.14
N PRO A 205 1.25 -10.59 15.64
CA PRO A 205 1.11 -9.99 16.97
C PRO A 205 0.09 -8.84 17.03
N CYS A 206 -0.80 -8.72 16.04
CA CYS A 206 -1.83 -7.69 15.98
C CYS A 206 -3.22 -8.31 15.75
N PRO A 207 -4.33 -7.64 16.15
CA PRO A 207 -5.67 -8.10 15.88
C PRO A 207 -5.96 -8.24 14.39
N THR A 208 -6.76 -9.25 14.02
CA THR A 208 -7.31 -9.39 12.67
C THR A 208 -8.74 -8.85 12.63
N GLU A 209 -9.00 -7.96 11.69
CA GLU A 209 -10.31 -7.39 11.38
C GLU A 209 -10.72 -7.74 9.94
N TRP A 210 -11.96 -7.46 9.57
CA TRP A 210 -12.50 -7.77 8.25
C TRP A 210 -13.20 -6.53 7.68
N HIS A 211 -12.81 -6.12 6.48
CA HIS A 211 -13.57 -5.10 5.74
C HIS A 211 -14.77 -5.73 5.01
N PRO A 212 -15.71 -4.95 4.42
CA PRO A 212 -16.91 -5.49 3.76
C PRO A 212 -16.65 -6.51 2.65
N GLY A 213 -15.52 -6.36 1.95
CA GLY A 213 -15.10 -7.28 0.90
C GLY A 213 -15.06 -6.66 -0.48
N PHE A 214 -14.34 -7.33 -1.37
CA PHE A 214 -14.35 -7.05 -2.80
C PHE A 214 -15.06 -8.18 -3.53
N ARG A 215 -16.11 -7.82 -4.28
CA ARG A 215 -16.89 -8.76 -5.06
C ARG A 215 -17.35 -8.10 -6.36
N LEU A 216 -16.91 -8.60 -7.50
CA LEU A 216 -17.28 -8.07 -8.81
C LEU A 216 -17.92 -9.16 -9.68
N THR A 217 -19.15 -8.95 -10.13
CA THR A 217 -19.79 -9.86 -11.08
C THR A 217 -19.21 -9.67 -12.48
N VAL A 218 -19.18 -10.77 -13.27
CA VAL A 218 -18.77 -10.69 -14.69
C VAL A 218 -19.69 -9.75 -15.49
N THR A 219 -20.95 -9.64 -15.09
CA THR A 219 -21.90 -8.70 -15.71
C THR A 219 -21.46 -7.26 -15.49
N GLU A 220 -21.06 -6.90 -14.26
CA GLU A 220 -20.57 -5.55 -13.97
C GLU A 220 -19.20 -5.30 -14.61
N LEU A 221 -18.28 -6.25 -14.51
CA LEU A 221 -16.96 -6.18 -15.15
C LEU A 221 -17.07 -5.82 -16.65
N ARG A 222 -17.99 -6.44 -17.37
CA ARG A 222 -18.23 -6.21 -18.81
C ARG A 222 -18.80 -4.83 -19.15
N ARG A 223 -19.21 -4.04 -18.17
CA ARG A 223 -19.68 -2.66 -18.39
C ARG A 223 -18.54 -1.65 -18.50
N HIS A 224 -17.32 -2.05 -18.17
CA HIS A 224 -16.18 -1.14 -18.09
C HIS A 224 -15.02 -1.54 -19.02
N PRO A 225 -15.24 -1.85 -20.32
CA PRO A 225 -14.19 -2.38 -21.20
C PRO A 225 -13.03 -1.38 -21.39
N ASP A 226 -13.34 -0.07 -21.33
CA ASP A 226 -12.38 0.99 -21.60
C ASP A 226 -11.51 1.38 -20.39
N TYR A 227 -11.79 0.82 -19.19
CA TYR A 227 -11.07 1.22 -17.96
C TYR A 227 -9.60 0.83 -17.99
N ARG A 228 -9.28 -0.42 -18.33
CA ARG A 228 -7.89 -0.92 -18.46
C ARG A 228 -7.66 -1.72 -19.75
N GLY A 229 -8.71 -2.06 -20.50
CA GLY A 229 -8.69 -2.79 -21.76
C GLY A 229 -9.61 -4.00 -21.78
N GLN A 230 -10.22 -4.30 -22.94
CA GLN A 230 -11.14 -5.42 -23.13
C GLN A 230 -10.48 -6.77 -22.80
N GLU A 231 -9.21 -6.94 -23.13
CA GLU A 231 -8.45 -8.16 -22.84
C GLU A 231 -8.42 -8.53 -21.36
N PHE A 232 -8.43 -7.54 -20.44
CA PHE A 232 -8.49 -7.78 -19.01
C PHE A 232 -9.90 -8.07 -18.51
N VAL A 233 -10.92 -7.55 -19.18
CA VAL A 233 -12.32 -7.96 -18.97
C VAL A 233 -12.49 -9.42 -19.34
N ASP A 234 -11.97 -9.85 -20.50
CA ASP A 234 -12.05 -11.22 -20.98
C ASP A 234 -11.28 -12.18 -20.07
N LEU A 235 -10.06 -11.79 -19.62
CA LEU A 235 -9.29 -12.54 -18.64
C LEU A 235 -10.07 -12.67 -17.32
N GLY A 236 -10.59 -11.56 -16.77
CA GLY A 236 -11.38 -11.58 -15.53
C GLY A 236 -12.60 -12.48 -15.64
N ALA A 237 -13.31 -12.42 -16.78
CA ALA A 237 -14.47 -13.29 -17.03
C ALA A 237 -14.08 -14.79 -17.12
N SER A 238 -12.89 -15.09 -17.65
CA SER A 238 -12.40 -16.47 -17.81
C SER A 238 -11.99 -17.12 -16.50
N ILE A 239 -11.45 -16.35 -15.54
CA ILE A 239 -11.02 -16.85 -14.22
C ILE A 239 -12.12 -16.77 -13.15
N ALA A 240 -13.23 -16.07 -13.44
CA ALA A 240 -14.34 -15.94 -12.51
C ALA A 240 -14.96 -17.29 -12.13
N VAL A 241 -15.30 -17.46 -10.85
CA VAL A 241 -15.98 -18.65 -10.34
C VAL A 241 -17.46 -18.31 -10.10
N ALA A 242 -18.37 -19.10 -10.67
CA ALA A 242 -19.82 -18.85 -10.64
C ALA A 242 -20.19 -17.41 -11.08
N GLY A 243 -19.44 -16.85 -12.03
CA GLY A 243 -19.67 -15.50 -12.57
C GLY A 243 -19.26 -14.36 -11.66
N VAL A 244 -18.39 -14.61 -10.68
CA VAL A 244 -17.92 -13.63 -9.68
C VAL A 244 -16.41 -13.67 -9.58
N LEU A 245 -15.81 -12.50 -9.39
CA LEU A 245 -14.41 -12.28 -8.98
C LEU A 245 -14.36 -11.87 -7.51
N THR A 246 -13.37 -12.41 -6.79
CA THR A 246 -12.96 -11.99 -5.44
C THR A 246 -11.44 -11.95 -5.36
N PRO A 247 -10.83 -11.33 -4.34
CA PRO A 247 -9.38 -11.39 -4.14
C PRO A 247 -8.82 -12.80 -4.13
N ARG A 248 -9.47 -13.71 -3.41
CA ARG A 248 -9.08 -15.12 -3.34
C ARG A 248 -9.03 -15.78 -4.71
N ILE A 249 -10.04 -15.58 -5.57
CA ILE A 249 -10.08 -16.15 -6.93
C ILE A 249 -8.91 -15.62 -7.76
N LEU A 250 -8.59 -14.32 -7.67
CA LEU A 250 -7.42 -13.75 -8.34
C LEU A 250 -6.11 -14.36 -7.83
N GLY A 251 -5.98 -14.52 -6.52
CA GLY A 251 -4.80 -15.15 -5.93
C GLY A 251 -4.64 -16.62 -6.34
N GLU A 252 -5.74 -17.37 -6.39
CA GLU A 252 -5.74 -18.75 -6.90
C GLU A 252 -5.31 -18.80 -8.37
N ALA A 253 -5.82 -17.90 -9.22
CA ALA A 253 -5.40 -17.79 -10.62
C ALA A 253 -3.89 -17.43 -10.74
N ALA A 254 -3.38 -16.54 -9.91
CA ALA A 254 -1.97 -16.17 -9.91
C ALA A 254 -1.06 -17.36 -9.53
N ARG A 255 -1.48 -18.18 -8.56
CA ARG A 255 -0.72 -19.37 -8.12
C ARG A 255 -0.60 -20.47 -9.18
N THR A 256 -1.49 -20.48 -10.17
CA THR A 256 -1.38 -21.46 -11.27
C THR A 256 -0.17 -21.21 -12.17
N GLY A 257 0.36 -19.99 -12.20
CA GLY A 257 1.40 -19.58 -13.15
C GLY A 257 0.94 -19.55 -14.63
N ALA A 258 -0.36 -19.75 -14.88
CA ALA A 258 -0.93 -19.82 -16.24
C ALA A 258 -1.19 -18.45 -16.88
N HIS A 259 -1.16 -17.39 -16.08
CA HIS A 259 -1.51 -16.03 -16.50
C HIS A 259 -0.36 -15.06 -16.23
N ASP A 260 -0.20 -14.07 -17.10
CA ASP A 260 0.74 -12.97 -16.89
C ASP A 260 0.36 -12.17 -15.63
N GLU A 261 1.35 -11.91 -14.77
CA GLU A 261 1.14 -11.22 -13.50
C GLU A 261 0.66 -9.76 -13.69
N GLN A 262 1.13 -9.07 -14.74
CA GLN A 262 0.69 -7.71 -15.03
C GLN A 262 -0.75 -7.70 -15.55
N ALA A 263 -1.15 -8.72 -16.29
CA ALA A 263 -2.54 -8.88 -16.72
C ALA A 263 -3.47 -9.13 -15.51
N LEU A 264 -3.09 -10.02 -14.58
CA LEU A 264 -3.85 -10.23 -13.34
C LEU A 264 -3.92 -8.98 -12.47
N LYS A 265 -2.83 -8.17 -12.42
CA LYS A 265 -2.84 -6.87 -11.76
C LYS A 265 -3.86 -5.91 -12.39
N ARG A 266 -4.04 -5.93 -13.71
CA ARG A 266 -5.10 -5.13 -14.37
C ARG A 266 -6.50 -5.63 -14.00
N VAL A 267 -6.72 -6.94 -13.91
CA VAL A 267 -7.98 -7.51 -13.41
C VAL A 267 -8.22 -7.10 -11.96
N TRP A 268 -7.18 -7.09 -11.11
CA TRP A 268 -7.27 -6.56 -9.75
C TRP A 268 -7.76 -5.10 -9.73
N HIS A 269 -7.26 -4.25 -10.63
CA HIS A 269 -7.70 -2.85 -10.69
C HIS A 269 -9.21 -2.73 -10.96
N TYR A 270 -9.81 -3.61 -11.79
CA TYR A 270 -11.26 -3.66 -11.95
C TYR A 270 -11.97 -4.05 -10.65
N LEU A 271 -11.48 -5.09 -9.98
CA LEU A 271 -12.08 -5.56 -8.73
C LEU A 271 -11.99 -4.49 -7.64
N ALA A 272 -10.85 -3.85 -7.49
CA ALA A 272 -10.63 -2.79 -6.50
C ALA A 272 -11.47 -1.54 -6.78
N ARG A 273 -11.70 -1.20 -8.07
CA ARG A 273 -12.43 0.01 -8.48
C ARG A 273 -13.94 -0.15 -8.43
N PHE A 274 -14.45 -1.32 -8.81
CA PHE A 274 -15.88 -1.55 -9.04
C PHE A 274 -16.49 -2.63 -8.15
N GLY A 275 -15.69 -3.32 -7.35
CA GLY A 275 -16.13 -4.48 -6.57
C GLY A 275 -16.11 -4.30 -5.06
N LEU A 276 -15.78 -3.11 -4.52
CA LEU A 276 -15.84 -2.88 -3.08
C LEU A 276 -17.29 -2.90 -2.62
N GLU A 277 -17.63 -3.83 -1.73
CA GLU A 277 -18.97 -3.91 -1.15
C GLU A 277 -19.13 -2.77 -0.12
N ILE A 278 -20.27 -2.09 -0.20
CA ILE A 278 -20.67 -1.12 0.82
C ILE A 278 -21.20 -1.94 2.00
N GLY A 279 -20.57 -1.82 3.15
CA GLY A 279 -21.03 -2.49 4.37
C GLY A 279 -22.46 -2.06 4.74
N PRO A 280 -23.16 -2.87 5.53
CA PRO A 280 -24.51 -2.58 5.99
C PRO A 280 -24.59 -1.34 6.85
#